data_60acbbd1ec130eff2280d295e18f084b
#
_entry.id   60acbbd1ec130eff2280d295e18f084b
#
_cell.length_a   1.000
_cell.length_b   1.000
_cell.length_c   1.000
_cell.angle_alpha   90.00
_cell.angle_beta   90.00
_cell.angle_gamma   90.00
#
_symmetry.space_group_name_H-M   'P 1'
#
loop_
_entity.id
_entity.type
_entity.pdbx_description
1 polymer ?
#
loop_
_entity_poly.entity_id
_entity_poly.type
_entity_poly.pdbx_seq_one_letter_code
_entity_poly.pdbx_strand_id
1 'polypeptide(L)'
;MSWRFDENLSPETYQQLVDIAEPLSCAQGAVLISEGDQGRTLFIVESGSLTVSQQAGAGERQLGIIEAGDVVGEIAFIDQRPRSATVTIREDARLLKLGHAEVMHALVDHPAALADLVQTLAIRITLRFHSYLAEENIQSNLSKVSSISDAPAGMEQTGKSYLEELVEEALSHPAVCHPYLADLAEGNVPDLGWAIRDFAVQYPGYCAHFPRYLTMVISKLESPDHRMTLMQNLIEESGMLDEEEIAVLVEHGIDPEWVQGIPHPKLFERFQHAIGVNDTDEVADDTLEVICWRESFYHLLANGSPAEALGAIGLGTENVVNNIYTPLIRAIERLGTLDRQQYVFFELHCEVDDDHHEALLNIAHDFTDNPQNRLDLRKGMLKALGLRVIFWEWMHERARRGGVDS
;
A
#
# COMPACT_ATOMS: atom_id res chain seq x y z
N MET A 1 -5.29 -12.05 20.71
CA MET A 1 -5.13 -13.45 20.22
C MET A 1 -3.92 -13.44 19.31
N SER A 2 -2.98 -14.37 19.45
CA SER A 2 -1.87 -14.51 18.52
C SER A 2 -2.41 -14.99 17.17
N TRP A 3 -1.95 -14.42 16.07
CA TRP A 3 -2.32 -14.87 14.73
C TRP A 3 -1.82 -16.29 14.49
N ARG A 4 -2.64 -17.13 13.88
CA ARG A 4 -2.30 -18.51 13.59
C ARG A 4 -2.59 -18.85 12.13
N PHE A 5 -1.66 -19.51 11.47
CA PHE A 5 -1.77 -19.86 10.06
C PHE A 5 -2.91 -20.86 9.79
N ASP A 6 -3.02 -21.88 10.64
CA ASP A 6 -4.05 -22.92 10.55
C ASP A 6 -5.47 -22.40 10.78
N GLU A 7 -5.64 -21.29 11.52
CA GLU A 7 -6.93 -20.66 11.79
C GLU A 7 -7.35 -19.67 10.71
N ASN A 8 -6.41 -19.23 9.86
CA ASN A 8 -6.64 -18.24 8.80
C ASN A 8 -6.72 -18.86 7.40
N LEU A 9 -6.47 -20.15 7.25
CA LEU A 9 -6.73 -20.93 6.05
C LEU A 9 -8.05 -21.69 6.16
N SER A 10 -8.66 -22.01 5.03
CA SER A 10 -9.74 -23.00 5.03
C SER A 10 -9.18 -24.37 5.47
N PRO A 11 -9.97 -25.17 6.20
CA PRO A 11 -9.54 -26.48 6.64
C PRO A 11 -9.08 -27.39 5.49
N GLU A 12 -9.75 -27.28 4.33
CA GLU A 12 -9.40 -28.04 3.13
C GLU A 12 -8.02 -27.63 2.58
N THR A 13 -7.75 -26.33 2.47
CA THR A 13 -6.46 -25.82 2.00
C THR A 13 -5.34 -26.22 2.96
N TYR A 14 -5.57 -26.07 4.27
CA TYR A 14 -4.59 -26.46 5.28
C TYR A 14 -4.24 -27.95 5.20
N GLN A 15 -5.25 -28.83 5.06
CA GLN A 15 -5.03 -30.26 4.94
C GLN A 15 -4.24 -30.63 3.67
N GLN A 16 -4.53 -30.00 2.53
CA GLN A 16 -3.77 -30.21 1.29
C GLN A 16 -2.29 -29.84 1.46
N LEU A 17 -1.98 -28.78 2.20
CA LEU A 17 -0.60 -28.39 2.50
C LEU A 17 0.07 -29.40 3.45
N VAL A 18 -0.61 -29.87 4.48
CA VAL A 18 -0.09 -30.86 5.42
C VAL A 18 0.23 -32.18 4.73
N ASP A 19 -0.62 -32.61 3.78
CA ASP A 19 -0.46 -33.88 3.06
C ASP A 19 0.81 -33.93 2.19
N ILE A 20 1.30 -32.77 1.74
CA ILE A 20 2.51 -32.67 0.92
C ILE A 20 3.75 -32.19 1.71
N ALA A 21 3.55 -31.80 2.97
CA ALA A 21 4.62 -31.24 3.78
C ALA A 21 5.63 -32.31 4.25
N GLU A 22 6.90 -31.96 4.27
CA GLU A 22 7.97 -32.76 4.84
C GLU A 22 8.14 -32.42 6.34
N PRO A 23 7.91 -33.35 7.29
CA PRO A 23 8.12 -33.04 8.68
C PRO A 23 9.62 -32.90 9.01
N LEU A 24 9.96 -31.85 9.76
CA LEU A 24 11.32 -31.49 10.14
C LEU A 24 11.41 -31.27 11.65
N SER A 25 12.39 -31.88 12.33
CA SER A 25 12.69 -31.64 13.74
C SER A 25 14.03 -30.90 13.86
N CYS A 26 14.04 -29.78 14.55
CA CYS A 26 15.22 -28.94 14.72
C CYS A 26 15.51 -28.69 16.18
N ALA A 27 16.79 -28.85 16.57
CA ALA A 27 17.26 -28.59 17.93
C ALA A 27 17.49 -27.10 18.16
N GLN A 28 17.38 -26.65 19.40
CA GLN A 28 17.69 -25.31 19.84
C GLN A 28 19.09 -24.86 19.36
N GLY A 29 19.18 -23.62 18.87
CA GLY A 29 20.39 -23.01 18.33
C GLY A 29 20.71 -23.35 16.87
N ALA A 30 19.97 -24.24 16.24
CA ALA A 30 20.14 -24.51 14.81
C ALA A 30 19.65 -23.32 13.95
N VAL A 31 20.40 -22.98 12.91
CA VAL A 31 19.97 -21.99 11.90
C VAL A 31 19.11 -22.70 10.87
N LEU A 32 17.86 -22.28 10.75
CA LEU A 32 16.89 -22.81 9.79
C LEU A 32 16.97 -22.11 8.44
N ILE A 33 17.16 -20.79 8.45
CA ILE A 33 17.26 -19.91 7.30
C ILE A 33 18.41 -18.94 7.55
N SER A 34 19.29 -18.71 6.57
CA SER A 34 20.31 -17.66 6.64
C SER A 34 19.93 -16.48 5.73
N GLU A 35 20.09 -15.26 6.21
CA GLU A 35 19.91 -14.05 5.41
C GLU A 35 20.78 -14.07 4.16
N GLY A 36 20.22 -13.69 3.02
CA GLY A 36 20.89 -13.70 1.72
C GLY A 36 20.89 -15.03 0.99
N ASP A 37 20.53 -16.14 1.64
CA ASP A 37 20.46 -17.45 0.98
C ASP A 37 19.33 -17.51 -0.05
N GLN A 38 19.56 -18.20 -1.14
CA GLN A 38 18.53 -18.53 -2.12
C GLN A 38 17.67 -19.69 -1.60
N GLY A 39 16.35 -19.54 -1.60
CA GLY A 39 15.48 -20.62 -1.18
C GLY A 39 14.02 -20.23 -1.15
N ARG A 40 13.18 -21.10 -1.69
CA ARG A 40 11.74 -20.92 -1.85
C ARG A 40 10.94 -21.92 -1.00
N THR A 41 11.33 -22.05 0.27
CA THR A 41 10.70 -22.97 1.20
C THR A 41 9.96 -22.19 2.26
N LEU A 42 8.72 -22.57 2.53
CA LEU A 42 7.87 -22.12 3.63
C LEU A 42 7.95 -23.18 4.75
N PHE A 43 7.95 -22.74 5.98
CA PHE A 43 7.89 -23.61 7.15
C PHE A 43 6.71 -23.24 8.04
N ILE A 44 5.87 -24.22 8.39
CA ILE A 44 4.81 -24.07 9.39
C ILE A 44 5.37 -24.56 10.71
N VAL A 45 5.22 -23.81 11.79
CA VAL A 45 5.70 -24.16 13.13
C VAL A 45 4.63 -24.97 13.85
N GLU A 46 4.81 -26.29 14.00
CA GLU A 46 3.89 -27.13 14.78
C GLU A 46 4.12 -27.00 16.30
N SER A 47 5.38 -26.89 16.70
CA SER A 47 5.75 -26.74 18.13
C SER A 47 7.13 -26.08 18.27
N GLY A 48 7.42 -25.51 19.44
CA GLY A 48 8.64 -24.75 19.70
C GLY A 48 8.53 -23.26 19.31
N SER A 49 9.67 -22.58 19.29
CA SER A 49 9.75 -21.16 18.91
C SER A 49 11.04 -20.86 18.17
N LEU A 50 11.00 -19.82 17.28
CA LEU A 50 12.11 -19.38 16.45
C LEU A 50 12.37 -17.91 16.67
N THR A 51 13.63 -17.49 16.55
CA THR A 51 14.02 -16.08 16.54
C THR A 51 14.34 -15.65 15.12
N VAL A 52 13.83 -14.51 14.69
CA VAL A 52 14.15 -13.87 13.41
C VAL A 52 15.08 -12.70 13.68
N SER A 53 16.17 -12.61 12.94
CA SER A 53 17.18 -11.55 13.07
C SER A 53 17.72 -11.13 11.70
N GLN A 54 18.29 -9.93 11.63
CA GLN A 54 18.88 -9.36 10.44
C GLN A 54 20.20 -8.70 10.76
N GLN A 55 21.14 -8.69 9.82
CA GLN A 55 22.38 -7.96 9.94
C GLN A 55 22.12 -6.44 9.88
N ALA A 56 22.53 -5.71 10.90
CA ALA A 56 22.39 -4.25 10.98
C ALA A 56 23.73 -3.62 11.31
N GLY A 57 24.45 -3.13 10.31
CA GLY A 57 25.79 -2.56 10.47
C GLY A 57 26.80 -3.57 11.04
N ALA A 58 27.36 -3.30 12.22
CA ALA A 58 28.34 -4.18 12.87
C ALA A 58 27.73 -5.23 13.81
N GLY A 59 26.40 -5.35 13.89
CA GLY A 59 25.70 -6.24 14.82
C GLY A 59 24.49 -6.93 14.20
N GLU A 60 23.94 -7.89 14.92
CA GLU A 60 22.72 -8.60 14.60
C GLU A 60 21.55 -7.93 15.34
N ARG A 61 20.46 -7.66 14.63
CA ARG A 61 19.23 -7.11 15.18
C ARG A 61 18.14 -8.14 15.19
N GLN A 62 17.58 -8.44 16.36
CA GLN A 62 16.41 -9.29 16.47
C GLN A 62 15.17 -8.55 15.96
N LEU A 63 14.44 -9.21 15.06
CA LEU A 63 13.23 -8.70 14.44
C LEU A 63 11.96 -9.18 15.10
N GLY A 64 11.99 -10.38 15.69
CA GLY A 64 10.82 -10.95 16.33
C GLY A 64 11.00 -12.40 16.72
N ILE A 65 9.92 -12.95 17.29
CA ILE A 65 9.82 -14.35 17.67
C ILE A 65 8.62 -14.96 16.91
N ILE A 66 8.82 -16.17 16.42
CA ILE A 66 7.79 -16.97 15.75
C ILE A 66 7.44 -18.13 16.67
N GLU A 67 6.16 -18.31 16.92
CA GLU A 67 5.63 -19.32 17.83
C GLU A 67 4.87 -20.41 17.07
N ALA A 68 4.50 -21.47 17.78
CA ALA A 68 3.69 -22.56 17.23
C ALA A 68 2.36 -22.05 16.66
N GLY A 69 2.00 -22.55 15.48
CA GLY A 69 0.84 -22.13 14.69
C GLY A 69 1.15 -21.04 13.67
N ASP A 70 2.36 -20.52 13.65
CA ASP A 70 2.79 -19.50 12.70
C ASP A 70 3.64 -20.09 11.56
N VAL A 71 4.02 -19.25 10.58
CA VAL A 71 4.84 -19.65 9.42
C VAL A 71 6.10 -18.80 9.32
N VAL A 72 7.11 -19.29 8.61
CA VAL A 72 8.33 -18.53 8.31
C VAL A 72 8.87 -18.90 6.93
N GLY A 73 9.55 -17.94 6.31
CA GLY A 73 10.08 -18.06 4.95
C GLY A 73 9.09 -17.66 3.86
N GLU A 74 7.95 -17.08 4.25
CA GLU A 74 6.83 -16.67 3.40
C GLU A 74 7.24 -15.62 2.36
N ILE A 75 8.15 -14.70 2.70
CA ILE A 75 8.59 -13.63 1.80
C ILE A 75 9.26 -14.25 0.57
N ALA A 76 10.36 -14.98 0.75
CA ALA A 76 11.07 -15.63 -0.35
C ALA A 76 10.28 -16.77 -1.01
N PHE A 77 9.25 -17.30 -0.36
CA PHE A 77 8.32 -18.25 -0.95
C PHE A 77 7.45 -17.56 -2.03
N ILE A 78 7.03 -16.32 -1.78
CA ILE A 78 6.18 -15.54 -2.71
C ILE A 78 7.04 -14.81 -3.74
N ASP A 79 8.04 -13.99 -3.31
CA ASP A 79 8.74 -13.03 -4.18
C ASP A 79 10.00 -13.57 -4.84
N GLN A 80 10.42 -14.81 -4.50
CA GLN A 80 11.58 -15.50 -5.08
C GLN A 80 12.94 -14.81 -4.86
N ARG A 81 13.00 -13.79 -4.01
CA ARG A 81 14.23 -13.08 -3.67
C ARG A 81 15.06 -13.85 -2.63
N PRO A 82 16.33 -13.49 -2.43
CA PRO A 82 17.12 -14.00 -1.32
C PRO A 82 16.41 -13.80 0.03
N ARG A 83 16.68 -14.69 0.98
CA ARG A 83 16.12 -14.62 2.34
C ARG A 83 16.37 -13.26 2.98
N SER A 84 15.32 -12.60 3.44
CA SER A 84 15.37 -11.26 4.02
C SER A 84 15.91 -11.21 5.45
N ALA A 85 16.02 -12.38 6.11
CA ALA A 85 16.44 -12.46 7.51
C ALA A 85 16.99 -13.86 7.83
N THR A 86 17.77 -13.94 8.90
CA THR A 86 18.20 -15.21 9.53
C THR A 86 17.13 -15.69 10.51
N VAL A 87 16.85 -17.00 10.48
CA VAL A 87 15.91 -17.64 11.39
C VAL A 87 16.64 -18.74 12.17
N THR A 88 16.67 -18.60 13.49
CA THR A 88 17.33 -19.54 14.41
C THR A 88 16.33 -20.18 15.33
N ILE A 89 16.46 -21.47 15.58
CA ILE A 89 15.61 -22.21 16.51
C ILE A 89 15.89 -21.74 17.95
N ARG A 90 14.88 -21.15 18.57
CA ARG A 90 14.96 -20.65 19.95
C ARG A 90 14.70 -21.73 20.97
N GLU A 91 13.77 -22.63 20.69
CA GLU A 91 13.41 -23.82 21.48
C GLU A 91 13.21 -24.97 20.52
N ASP A 92 13.56 -26.20 20.93
CA ASP A 92 13.38 -27.38 20.08
C ASP A 92 12.04 -27.34 19.34
N ALA A 93 12.08 -27.43 18.02
CA ALA A 93 10.93 -27.19 17.19
C ALA A 93 10.61 -28.35 16.25
N ARG A 94 9.30 -28.54 16.01
CA ARG A 94 8.79 -29.38 14.93
C ARG A 94 8.15 -28.47 13.90
N LEU A 95 8.55 -28.68 12.65
CA LEU A 95 8.16 -27.86 11.52
C LEU A 95 7.59 -28.73 10.40
N LEU A 96 6.70 -28.15 9.61
CA LEU A 96 6.29 -28.71 8.31
C LEU A 96 6.95 -27.88 7.21
N LYS A 97 7.80 -28.50 6.42
CA LYS A 97 8.53 -27.89 5.34
C LYS A 97 7.74 -28.03 4.05
N LEU A 98 7.52 -26.94 3.34
CA LEU A 98 6.78 -26.82 2.10
C LEU A 98 7.65 -26.16 1.03
N GLY A 99 8.06 -26.91 0.02
CA GLY A 99 8.74 -26.35 -1.14
C GLY A 99 7.76 -25.68 -2.09
N HIS A 100 8.15 -24.56 -2.68
CA HIS A 100 7.28 -23.81 -3.58
C HIS A 100 6.81 -24.65 -4.77
N ALA A 101 7.70 -25.41 -5.40
CA ALA A 101 7.36 -26.23 -6.55
C ALA A 101 6.33 -27.32 -6.21
N GLU A 102 6.46 -27.95 -5.06
CA GLU A 102 5.55 -28.98 -4.56
C GLU A 102 4.17 -28.38 -4.27
N VAL A 103 4.12 -27.22 -3.63
CA VAL A 103 2.86 -26.50 -3.35
C VAL A 103 2.17 -26.08 -4.64
N MET A 104 2.91 -25.47 -5.58
CA MET A 104 2.35 -25.07 -6.87
C MET A 104 1.82 -26.26 -7.66
N HIS A 105 2.54 -27.38 -7.67
CA HIS A 105 2.08 -28.60 -8.34
C HIS A 105 0.82 -29.18 -7.70
N ALA A 106 0.75 -29.21 -6.38
CA ALA A 106 -0.42 -29.75 -5.67
C ALA A 106 -1.67 -28.87 -5.81
N LEU A 107 -1.50 -27.54 -5.89
CA LEU A 107 -2.61 -26.58 -5.92
C LEU A 107 -2.95 -26.05 -7.33
N VAL A 108 -2.25 -26.49 -8.39
CA VAL A 108 -2.48 -25.98 -9.76
C VAL A 108 -3.92 -26.19 -10.25
N ASP A 109 -4.52 -27.32 -9.90
CA ASP A 109 -5.91 -27.65 -10.23
C ASP A 109 -6.92 -27.16 -9.17
N HIS A 110 -6.46 -26.46 -8.13
CA HIS A 110 -7.24 -25.94 -7.02
C HIS A 110 -7.07 -24.41 -6.83
N PRO A 111 -7.51 -23.57 -7.80
CA PRO A 111 -7.27 -22.14 -7.78
C PRO A 111 -7.81 -21.43 -6.54
N ALA A 112 -8.91 -21.92 -5.95
CA ALA A 112 -9.46 -21.37 -4.72
C ALA A 112 -8.52 -21.61 -3.52
N ALA A 113 -7.90 -22.79 -3.42
CA ALA A 113 -6.94 -23.10 -2.37
C ALA A 113 -5.63 -22.32 -2.54
N LEU A 114 -5.18 -22.13 -3.78
CA LEU A 114 -4.02 -21.29 -4.07
C LEU A 114 -4.29 -19.81 -3.68
N ALA A 115 -5.47 -19.28 -4.04
CA ALA A 115 -5.86 -17.93 -3.65
C ALA A 115 -5.95 -17.76 -2.13
N ASP A 116 -6.52 -18.74 -1.42
CA ASP A 116 -6.62 -18.77 0.04
C ASP A 116 -5.22 -18.74 0.70
N LEU A 117 -4.30 -19.58 0.20
CA LEU A 117 -2.91 -19.59 0.68
C LEU A 117 -2.23 -18.24 0.46
N VAL A 118 -2.30 -17.68 -0.76
CA VAL A 118 -1.65 -16.41 -1.08
C VAL A 118 -2.21 -15.27 -0.25
N GLN A 119 -3.53 -15.19 -0.08
CA GLN A 119 -4.16 -14.19 0.78
C GLN A 119 -3.70 -14.33 2.24
N THR A 120 -3.66 -15.53 2.76
CA THR A 120 -3.24 -15.79 4.15
C THR A 120 -1.77 -15.40 4.36
N LEU A 121 -0.89 -15.73 3.42
CA LEU A 121 0.52 -15.33 3.48
C LEU A 121 0.67 -13.79 3.36
N ALA A 122 -0.07 -13.15 2.47
CA ALA A 122 -0.06 -11.69 2.33
C ALA A 122 -0.53 -10.99 3.61
N ILE A 123 -1.60 -11.47 4.24
CA ILE A 123 -2.06 -10.97 5.55
C ILE A 123 -0.94 -11.14 6.59
N ARG A 124 -0.28 -12.29 6.63
CA ARG A 124 0.78 -12.54 7.60
C ARG A 124 1.99 -11.63 7.42
N ILE A 125 2.44 -11.44 6.19
CA ILE A 125 3.52 -10.51 5.84
C ILE A 125 3.13 -9.09 6.29
N THR A 126 1.92 -8.65 5.97
CA THR A 126 1.40 -7.34 6.37
C THR A 126 1.40 -7.16 7.88
N LEU A 127 0.92 -8.14 8.64
CA LEU A 127 0.90 -8.08 10.11
C LEU A 127 2.31 -8.02 10.70
N ARG A 128 3.27 -8.77 10.14
CA ARG A 128 4.68 -8.71 10.57
C ARG A 128 5.31 -7.35 10.24
N PHE A 129 5.05 -6.85 9.06
CA PHE A 129 5.54 -5.53 8.64
C PHE A 129 5.00 -4.43 9.56
N HIS A 130 3.70 -4.47 9.91
CA HIS A 130 3.13 -3.54 10.90
C HIS A 130 3.75 -3.67 12.28
N SER A 131 4.03 -4.88 12.75
CA SER A 131 4.71 -5.05 14.04
C SER A 131 6.15 -4.53 14.00
N TYR A 132 6.82 -4.67 12.87
CA TYR A 132 8.16 -4.19 12.61
C TYR A 132 8.24 -2.66 12.61
N LEU A 133 7.34 -2.02 11.87
CA LEU A 133 7.22 -0.56 11.84
C LEU A 133 6.76 -0.01 13.20
N ALA A 134 5.92 -0.76 13.90
CA ALA A 134 5.51 -0.41 15.24
C ALA A 134 6.71 -0.37 16.20
N GLU A 135 7.65 -1.30 16.11
CA GLU A 135 8.84 -1.27 16.97
C GLU A 135 9.85 -0.17 16.57
N GLU A 136 10.00 0.16 15.29
CA GLU A 136 10.90 1.23 14.84
C GLU A 136 10.33 2.64 14.99
N ASN A 137 9.05 2.83 14.68
CA ASN A 137 8.40 4.13 14.77
C ASN A 137 7.74 4.41 16.13
N ILE A 138 7.51 3.38 16.95
CA ILE A 138 6.82 3.54 18.24
C ILE A 138 7.61 4.44 19.18
N GLN A 139 8.94 4.40 19.20
CA GLN A 139 9.69 5.30 20.10
C GLN A 139 9.80 6.75 19.60
N SER A 140 9.73 7.00 18.28
CA SER A 140 9.79 8.37 17.75
C SER A 140 8.41 8.98 17.44
N ASN A 141 7.41 8.16 17.14
CA ASN A 141 6.07 8.62 16.76
C ASN A 141 4.97 8.28 17.78
N LEU A 142 5.19 7.38 18.74
CA LEU A 142 4.26 7.18 19.87
C LEU A 142 4.15 8.43 20.74
N SER A 143 5.18 9.25 20.83
CA SER A 143 5.03 10.57 21.48
C SER A 143 4.11 11.51 20.69
N LYS A 144 3.94 11.28 19.37
CA LYS A 144 2.98 12.01 18.52
C LYS A 144 1.64 11.27 18.36
N VAL A 145 1.65 9.92 18.43
CA VAL A 145 0.45 9.07 18.35
C VAL A 145 -0.21 8.86 19.71
N SER A 146 0.52 8.99 20.82
CA SER A 146 -0.10 9.03 22.16
C SER A 146 -0.97 10.28 22.38
N SER A 147 -0.79 11.33 21.57
CA SER A 147 -1.76 12.42 21.53
C SER A 147 -3.07 12.06 20.80
N ILE A 148 -3.16 10.89 20.15
CA ILE A 148 -4.41 10.39 19.55
C ILE A 148 -5.35 9.76 20.60
N SER A 149 -4.81 9.31 21.75
CA SER A 149 -5.60 8.69 22.81
C SER A 149 -6.15 9.69 23.86
N ASP A 150 -5.66 10.91 23.86
CA ASP A 150 -6.06 11.91 24.86
C ASP A 150 -6.82 13.07 24.22
N ALA A 151 -8.04 13.05 24.41
CA ALA A 151 -9.18 13.93 24.32
C ALA A 151 -10.14 13.52 23.20
N PRO A 152 -11.40 13.23 23.53
CA PRO A 152 -12.45 13.52 22.58
C PRO A 152 -12.30 15.01 22.28
N ALA A 153 -12.01 15.35 21.00
CA ALA A 153 -12.14 16.72 20.53
C ALA A 153 -13.47 17.23 21.10
N GLY A 154 -13.41 18.23 21.95
CA GLY A 154 -14.61 18.67 22.66
C GLY A 154 -15.69 18.94 21.63
N MET A 155 -16.90 18.54 21.88
CA MET A 155 -18.08 18.82 21.05
C MET A 155 -18.32 20.34 20.86
N GLU A 156 -17.42 21.18 21.35
CA GLU A 156 -17.42 22.63 21.17
C GLU A 156 -16.97 23.06 19.77
N GLN A 157 -16.24 22.20 19.04
CA GLN A 157 -15.79 22.47 17.67
C GLN A 157 -16.85 22.08 16.65
N THR A 158 -17.14 22.97 15.70
CA THR A 158 -18.06 22.65 14.59
C THR A 158 -17.47 21.53 13.70
N GLY A 159 -18.33 20.75 13.05
CA GLY A 159 -17.88 19.72 12.12
C GLY A 159 -16.98 20.28 11.01
N LYS A 160 -17.32 21.45 10.48
CA LYS A 160 -16.52 22.14 9.47
C LYS A 160 -15.11 22.49 9.97
N SER A 161 -15.00 23.10 11.14
CA SER A 161 -13.70 23.45 11.72
C SER A 161 -12.85 22.22 12.02
N TYR A 162 -13.48 21.12 12.42
CA TYR A 162 -12.79 19.84 12.62
C TYR A 162 -12.19 19.28 11.31
N LEU A 163 -12.97 19.32 10.22
CA LEU A 163 -12.47 18.87 8.92
C LEU A 163 -11.37 19.78 8.38
N GLU A 164 -11.46 21.09 8.55
CA GLU A 164 -10.41 22.04 8.20
C GLU A 164 -9.09 21.71 8.92
N GLU A 165 -9.13 21.35 10.21
CA GLU A 165 -7.95 20.88 10.96
C GLU A 165 -7.40 19.55 10.40
N LEU A 166 -8.26 18.60 10.02
CA LEU A 166 -7.82 17.33 9.42
C LEU A 166 -7.17 17.55 8.05
N VAL A 167 -7.71 18.44 7.24
CA VAL A 167 -7.10 18.84 5.95
C VAL A 167 -5.71 19.41 6.18
N GLU A 168 -5.54 20.36 7.12
CA GLU A 168 -4.22 20.91 7.46
C GLU A 168 -3.26 19.84 7.99
N GLU A 169 -3.75 18.94 8.85
CA GLU A 169 -2.98 17.81 9.37
C GLU A 169 -2.50 16.89 8.23
N ALA A 170 -3.37 16.57 7.27
CA ALA A 170 -3.04 15.74 6.12
C ALA A 170 -1.98 16.40 5.23
N LEU A 171 -2.16 17.69 4.88
CA LEU A 171 -1.25 18.44 4.03
C LEU A 171 0.14 18.66 4.66
N SER A 172 0.22 18.70 5.99
CA SER A 172 1.49 18.81 6.73
C SER A 172 2.15 17.44 7.02
N HIS A 173 1.49 16.35 6.66
CA HIS A 173 1.95 15.00 6.95
C HIS A 173 3.21 14.63 6.13
N PRO A 174 4.16 13.83 6.68
CA PRO A 174 5.34 13.36 5.96
C PRO A 174 5.07 12.66 4.62
N ALA A 175 3.88 12.09 4.42
CA ALA A 175 3.48 11.51 3.13
C ALA A 175 3.38 12.55 2.01
N VAL A 176 3.08 13.80 2.34
CA VAL A 176 2.91 14.91 1.38
C VAL A 176 4.20 15.69 1.20
N CYS A 177 4.93 15.89 2.30
CA CYS A 177 6.20 16.64 2.31
C CYS A 177 7.42 15.69 2.28
N HIS A 178 7.31 14.54 1.60
CA HIS A 178 8.34 13.51 1.64
C HIS A 178 9.60 13.94 0.86
N PRO A 179 10.82 13.70 1.40
CA PRO A 179 12.07 14.03 0.70
C PRO A 179 12.20 13.40 -0.69
N TYR A 180 11.62 12.21 -0.92
CA TYR A 180 11.59 11.57 -2.24
C TYR A 180 10.97 12.48 -3.31
N LEU A 181 9.82 13.09 -3.02
CA LEU A 181 9.12 13.97 -3.96
C LEU A 181 9.93 15.24 -4.24
N ALA A 182 10.55 15.81 -3.20
CA ALA A 182 11.41 16.98 -3.34
C ALA A 182 12.68 16.66 -4.16
N ASP A 183 13.36 15.55 -3.86
CA ASP A 183 14.57 15.12 -4.56
C ASP A 183 14.30 14.82 -6.04
N LEU A 184 13.14 14.23 -6.38
CA LEU A 184 12.73 14.05 -7.77
C LEU A 184 12.50 15.41 -8.47
N ALA A 185 11.71 16.29 -7.87
CA ALA A 185 11.39 17.62 -8.42
C ALA A 185 12.64 18.47 -8.66
N GLU A 186 13.62 18.37 -7.77
CA GLU A 186 14.88 19.11 -7.85
C GLU A 186 15.95 18.39 -8.67
N GLY A 187 15.73 17.12 -9.02
CA GLY A 187 16.69 16.28 -9.73
C GLY A 187 17.88 15.85 -8.84
N ASN A 188 17.69 15.80 -7.53
CA ASN A 188 18.71 15.43 -6.54
C ASN A 188 18.86 13.91 -6.37
N VAL A 189 18.64 13.15 -7.44
CA VAL A 189 18.83 11.69 -7.49
C VAL A 189 19.91 11.34 -8.53
N PRO A 190 20.66 10.25 -8.35
CA PRO A 190 21.75 9.87 -9.26
C PRO A 190 21.32 9.71 -10.72
N ASP A 191 20.13 9.16 -10.97
CA ASP A 191 19.53 8.98 -12.29
C ASP A 191 18.03 9.29 -12.23
N LEU A 192 17.66 10.49 -12.65
CA LEU A 192 16.26 10.95 -12.65
C LEU A 192 15.41 10.13 -13.63
N GLY A 193 15.94 9.78 -14.80
CA GLY A 193 15.23 9.00 -15.80
C GLY A 193 14.88 7.61 -15.27
N TRP A 194 15.84 6.95 -14.64
CA TRP A 194 15.61 5.67 -13.96
C TRP A 194 14.59 5.80 -12.82
N ALA A 195 14.73 6.82 -11.98
CA ALA A 195 13.83 7.01 -10.82
C ALA A 195 12.37 7.24 -11.23
N ILE A 196 12.12 8.04 -12.28
CA ILE A 196 10.77 8.26 -12.82
C ILE A 196 10.25 6.97 -13.50
N ARG A 197 11.11 6.22 -14.21
CA ARG A 197 10.73 4.93 -14.80
C ARG A 197 10.38 3.91 -13.70
N ASP A 198 11.17 3.83 -12.64
CA ASP A 198 10.89 2.95 -11.49
C ASP A 198 9.57 3.32 -10.81
N PHE A 199 9.30 4.62 -10.61
CA PHE A 199 8.00 5.10 -10.14
C PHE A 199 6.87 4.65 -11.07
N ALA A 200 7.03 4.79 -12.38
CA ALA A 200 6.03 4.39 -13.35
C ALA A 200 5.75 2.87 -13.35
N VAL A 201 6.73 2.05 -12.94
CA VAL A 201 6.55 0.59 -12.79
C VAL A 201 5.83 0.25 -11.48
N GLN A 202 6.17 0.91 -10.37
CA GLN A 202 5.71 0.50 -9.04
C GLN A 202 4.34 1.10 -8.64
N TYR A 203 4.08 2.35 -9.00
CA TYR A 203 2.91 3.10 -8.54
C TYR A 203 1.56 2.55 -9.04
N PRO A 204 1.43 1.99 -10.25
CA PRO A 204 0.17 1.41 -10.74
C PRO A 204 -0.38 0.27 -9.90
N GLY A 205 0.47 -0.49 -9.23
CA GLY A 205 0.04 -1.56 -8.33
C GLY A 205 -0.85 -1.07 -7.18
N TYR A 206 -0.89 0.25 -6.94
CA TYR A 206 -1.83 0.91 -6.03
C TYR A 206 -2.86 1.75 -6.79
N CYS A 207 -2.45 2.72 -7.62
CA CYS A 207 -3.36 3.72 -8.19
C CYS A 207 -4.33 3.13 -9.22
N ALA A 208 -3.97 2.11 -9.99
CA ALA A 208 -4.87 1.46 -10.93
C ALA A 208 -6.07 0.77 -10.24
N HIS A 209 -6.00 0.56 -8.94
CA HIS A 209 -7.07 -0.02 -8.14
C HIS A 209 -8.06 1.02 -7.56
N PHE A 210 -7.84 2.31 -7.81
CA PHE A 210 -8.62 3.39 -7.22
C PHE A 210 -10.14 3.27 -7.46
N PRO A 211 -10.63 2.89 -8.66
CA PRO A 211 -12.06 2.66 -8.87
C PRO A 211 -12.65 1.57 -7.96
N ARG A 212 -11.85 0.56 -7.61
CA ARG A 212 -12.26 -0.49 -6.66
C ARG A 212 -12.32 0.02 -5.23
N TYR A 213 -11.36 0.88 -4.84
CA TYR A 213 -11.38 1.54 -3.52
C TYR A 213 -12.63 2.38 -3.35
N LEU A 214 -12.97 3.18 -4.36
CA LEU A 214 -14.19 3.99 -4.38
C LEU A 214 -15.45 3.11 -4.24
N THR A 215 -15.54 2.03 -5.00
CA THR A 215 -16.66 1.09 -4.93
C THR A 215 -16.83 0.50 -3.52
N MET A 216 -15.73 0.19 -2.82
CA MET A 216 -15.78 -0.31 -1.44
C MET A 216 -16.33 0.75 -0.47
N VAL A 217 -15.96 2.01 -0.62
CA VAL A 217 -16.49 3.11 0.19
C VAL A 217 -17.98 3.31 -0.11
N ILE A 218 -18.36 3.37 -1.39
CA ILE A 218 -19.78 3.46 -1.81
C ILE A 218 -20.64 2.38 -1.14
N SER A 219 -20.14 1.16 -1.07
CA SER A 219 -20.87 0.02 -0.48
C SER A 219 -21.14 0.17 1.01
N LYS A 220 -20.38 1.01 1.72
CA LYS A 220 -20.50 1.26 3.16
C LYS A 220 -21.43 2.42 3.51
N LEU A 221 -21.72 3.30 2.56
CA LEU A 221 -22.54 4.49 2.80
C LEU A 221 -24.03 4.12 2.83
N GLU A 222 -24.73 4.54 3.87
CA GLU A 222 -26.18 4.31 4.03
C GLU A 222 -27.00 5.32 3.22
N SER A 223 -26.55 6.58 3.11
CA SER A 223 -27.24 7.63 2.36
C SER A 223 -27.22 7.34 0.84
N PRO A 224 -28.39 7.30 0.18
CA PRO A 224 -28.45 7.20 -1.27
C PRO A 224 -27.76 8.38 -1.97
N ASP A 225 -27.87 9.59 -1.42
CA ASP A 225 -27.28 10.80 -2.00
C ASP A 225 -25.76 10.74 -1.94
N HIS A 226 -25.16 10.33 -0.82
CA HIS A 226 -23.72 10.13 -0.70
C HIS A 226 -23.22 9.06 -1.70
N ARG A 227 -23.97 7.96 -1.87
CA ARG A 227 -23.61 6.96 -2.87
C ARG A 227 -23.65 7.51 -4.29
N MET A 228 -24.67 8.32 -4.61
CA MET A 228 -24.76 8.94 -5.95
C MET A 228 -23.61 9.89 -6.21
N THR A 229 -23.21 10.70 -5.23
CA THR A 229 -22.07 11.59 -5.33
C THR A 229 -20.78 10.82 -5.66
N LEU A 230 -20.47 9.75 -4.92
CA LEU A 230 -19.26 8.96 -5.20
C LEU A 230 -19.39 8.08 -6.47
N MET A 231 -20.60 7.77 -6.92
CA MET A 231 -20.78 7.12 -8.21
C MET A 231 -20.47 8.06 -9.36
N GLN A 232 -20.68 9.37 -9.21
CA GLN A 232 -20.27 10.37 -10.20
C GLN A 232 -18.74 10.37 -10.33
N ASN A 233 -17.99 10.44 -9.23
CA ASN A 233 -16.53 10.30 -9.27
C ASN A 233 -16.08 9.01 -9.99
N LEU A 234 -16.78 7.90 -9.77
CA LEU A 234 -16.46 6.64 -10.43
C LEU A 234 -16.70 6.69 -11.96
N ILE A 235 -17.68 7.48 -12.41
CA ILE A 235 -17.96 7.74 -13.83
C ILE A 235 -16.80 8.54 -14.43
N GLU A 236 -16.33 9.56 -13.76
CA GLU A 236 -15.21 10.42 -14.15
C GLU A 236 -13.90 9.63 -14.21
N GLU A 237 -13.63 8.77 -13.21
CA GLU A 237 -12.51 7.80 -13.24
C GLU A 237 -12.55 6.88 -14.48
N SER A 238 -13.73 6.68 -15.06
CA SER A 238 -13.91 5.93 -16.31
C SER A 238 -13.67 6.77 -17.56
N GLY A 239 -13.27 8.05 -17.40
CA GLY A 239 -12.96 8.99 -18.47
C GLY A 239 -14.18 9.72 -19.03
N MET A 240 -15.32 9.71 -18.35
CA MET A 240 -16.52 10.43 -18.78
C MET A 240 -16.65 11.73 -18.00
N LEU A 241 -16.08 12.80 -18.56
CA LEU A 241 -16.11 14.16 -18.02
C LEU A 241 -17.33 14.91 -18.54
N ASP A 242 -17.89 15.76 -17.69
CA ASP A 242 -19.01 16.63 -18.06
C ASP A 242 -18.55 17.95 -18.74
N GLU A 243 -19.51 18.82 -19.09
CA GLU A 243 -19.22 20.07 -19.80
C GLU A 243 -18.44 21.08 -18.92
N GLU A 244 -18.63 21.07 -17.60
CA GLU A 244 -17.98 21.97 -16.64
C GLU A 244 -16.53 21.56 -16.46
N GLU A 245 -16.27 20.28 -16.26
CA GLU A 245 -14.93 19.69 -16.17
C GLU A 245 -14.12 19.89 -17.46
N ILE A 246 -14.76 19.68 -18.62
CA ILE A 246 -14.13 19.95 -19.91
C ILE A 246 -13.75 21.44 -20.03
N ALA A 247 -14.58 22.35 -19.56
CA ALA A 247 -14.27 23.78 -19.60
C ALA A 247 -13.06 24.12 -18.73
N VAL A 248 -12.94 23.53 -17.54
CA VAL A 248 -11.77 23.69 -16.65
C VAL A 248 -10.50 23.20 -17.34
N LEU A 249 -10.53 22.03 -17.98
CA LEU A 249 -9.37 21.49 -18.70
C LEU A 249 -8.90 22.44 -19.82
N VAL A 250 -9.83 22.98 -20.60
CA VAL A 250 -9.52 23.93 -21.68
C VAL A 250 -8.91 25.22 -21.12
N GLU A 251 -9.39 25.73 -19.99
CA GLU A 251 -8.83 26.91 -19.33
C GLU A 251 -7.37 26.68 -18.91
N HIS A 252 -7.02 25.45 -18.45
CA HIS A 252 -5.66 25.06 -18.09
C HIS A 252 -4.82 24.58 -19.28
N GLY A 253 -5.37 24.69 -20.51
CA GLY A 253 -4.67 24.34 -21.74
C GLY A 253 -4.47 22.83 -21.92
N ILE A 254 -5.32 22.02 -21.33
CA ILE A 254 -5.42 20.57 -21.56
C ILE A 254 -6.44 20.35 -22.68
N ASP A 255 -6.03 19.65 -23.75
CA ASP A 255 -6.93 19.30 -24.84
C ASP A 255 -7.88 18.18 -24.39
N PRO A 256 -9.20 18.39 -24.40
CA PRO A 256 -10.17 17.36 -24.02
C PRO A 256 -10.03 16.05 -24.79
N GLU A 257 -9.54 16.09 -26.04
CA GLU A 257 -9.29 14.87 -26.82
C GLU A 257 -8.22 13.95 -26.20
N TRP A 258 -7.39 14.49 -25.31
CA TRP A 258 -6.36 13.71 -24.63
C TRP A 258 -6.92 12.79 -23.53
N VAL A 259 -8.08 13.13 -22.98
CA VAL A 259 -8.61 12.53 -21.76
C VAL A 259 -10.04 11.99 -21.91
N GLN A 260 -10.90 12.68 -22.66
CA GLN A 260 -12.32 12.32 -22.78
C GLN A 260 -12.50 10.90 -23.36
N GLY A 261 -13.27 10.08 -22.69
CA GLY A 261 -13.52 8.68 -23.05
C GLY A 261 -12.38 7.72 -22.75
N ILE A 262 -11.33 8.18 -22.03
CA ILE A 262 -10.16 7.38 -21.69
C ILE A 262 -10.11 7.19 -20.17
N PRO A 263 -10.28 5.97 -19.65
CA PRO A 263 -10.19 5.71 -18.21
C PRO A 263 -8.83 6.13 -17.62
N HIS A 264 -8.81 6.65 -16.41
CA HIS A 264 -7.59 7.15 -15.76
C HIS A 264 -6.44 6.12 -15.72
N PRO A 265 -6.66 4.81 -15.47
CA PRO A 265 -5.59 3.83 -15.59
C PRO A 265 -4.94 3.76 -16.98
N LYS A 266 -5.71 4.04 -18.06
CA LYS A 266 -5.19 4.09 -19.43
C LYS A 266 -4.38 5.35 -19.73
N LEU A 267 -4.69 6.44 -19.06
CA LEU A 267 -3.85 7.65 -19.11
C LEU A 267 -2.49 7.39 -18.44
N PHE A 268 -2.49 6.64 -17.33
CA PHE A 268 -1.25 6.24 -16.68
C PHE A 268 -0.43 5.24 -17.54
N GLU A 269 -1.08 4.28 -18.18
CA GLU A 269 -0.40 3.37 -19.15
C GLU A 269 0.25 4.16 -20.29
N ARG A 270 -0.38 5.24 -20.77
CA ARG A 270 0.22 6.14 -21.77
C ARG A 270 1.53 6.75 -21.28
N PHE A 271 1.55 7.20 -20.03
CA PHE A 271 2.76 7.70 -19.39
C PHE A 271 3.85 6.61 -19.27
N GLN A 272 3.47 5.41 -18.83
CA GLN A 272 4.39 4.27 -18.76
C GLN A 272 5.06 3.97 -20.11
N HIS A 273 4.27 3.88 -21.17
CA HIS A 273 4.81 3.65 -22.52
C HIS A 273 5.74 4.76 -22.97
N ALA A 274 5.39 6.03 -22.69
CA ALA A 274 6.20 7.17 -23.08
C ALA A 274 7.56 7.23 -22.38
N ILE A 275 7.66 6.72 -21.14
CA ILE A 275 8.93 6.63 -20.39
C ILE A 275 9.67 5.30 -20.63
N GLY A 276 9.20 4.48 -21.57
CA GLY A 276 9.85 3.25 -21.99
C GLY A 276 9.55 2.03 -21.12
N VAL A 277 8.46 2.04 -20.36
CA VAL A 277 7.89 0.85 -19.74
C VAL A 277 6.96 0.20 -20.76
N ASN A 278 7.32 -0.99 -21.25
CA ASN A 278 6.55 -1.72 -22.27
C ASN A 278 5.97 -3.01 -21.68
N ASP A 279 4.90 -3.53 -22.30
CA ASP A 279 4.21 -4.77 -21.89
C ASP A 279 5.12 -6.02 -21.96
N THR A 280 6.25 -5.93 -22.70
CA THR A 280 7.25 -7.00 -22.84
C THR A 280 8.41 -6.90 -21.86
N ASP A 281 8.65 -5.73 -21.28
CA ASP A 281 9.45 -5.66 -20.08
C ASP A 281 8.62 -6.39 -19.05
N GLU A 282 9.14 -7.51 -18.53
CA GLU A 282 8.47 -8.24 -17.46
C GLU A 282 7.82 -7.18 -16.56
N VAL A 283 6.49 -7.02 -16.68
CA VAL A 283 5.70 -6.36 -15.63
C VAL A 283 5.94 -7.29 -14.48
N ALA A 284 7.03 -7.02 -13.79
CA ALA A 284 7.43 -7.80 -12.64
C ALA A 284 6.19 -7.83 -11.78
N ASP A 285 5.76 -9.02 -11.39
CA ASP A 285 4.70 -9.17 -10.40
C ASP A 285 4.91 -8.07 -9.37
N ASP A 286 3.82 -7.37 -9.00
CA ASP A 286 3.91 -6.28 -8.02
C ASP A 286 4.91 -6.63 -6.91
N THR A 287 5.81 -5.72 -6.61
CA THR A 287 6.77 -5.94 -5.52
C THR A 287 6.02 -6.12 -4.20
N LEU A 288 6.67 -6.76 -3.23
CA LEU A 288 6.07 -7.00 -1.93
C LEU A 288 5.57 -5.69 -1.28
N GLU A 289 6.33 -4.61 -1.44
CA GLU A 289 6.01 -3.30 -0.87
C GLU A 289 4.74 -2.72 -1.48
N VAL A 290 4.55 -2.89 -2.78
CA VAL A 290 3.34 -2.49 -3.50
C VAL A 290 2.15 -3.36 -3.09
N ILE A 291 2.34 -4.69 -3.02
CA ILE A 291 1.33 -5.63 -2.54
C ILE A 291 0.92 -5.26 -1.11
N CYS A 292 1.88 -5.06 -0.20
CA CYS A 292 1.60 -4.69 1.18
C CYS A 292 0.81 -3.38 1.28
N TRP A 293 1.17 -2.37 0.51
CA TRP A 293 0.42 -1.11 0.47
C TRP A 293 -1.01 -1.33 0.00
N ARG A 294 -1.18 -1.94 -1.16
CA ARG A 294 -2.49 -2.21 -1.76
C ARG A 294 -3.39 -3.05 -0.85
N GLU A 295 -2.90 -4.20 -0.38
CA GLU A 295 -3.70 -5.11 0.44
C GLU A 295 -4.02 -4.52 1.82
N SER A 296 -3.10 -3.75 2.42
CA SER A 296 -3.38 -3.01 3.66
C SER A 296 -4.44 -1.94 3.45
N PHE A 297 -4.42 -1.26 2.30
CA PHE A 297 -5.43 -0.26 1.96
C PHE A 297 -6.80 -0.92 1.70
N TYR A 298 -6.84 -2.04 0.97
CA TYR A 298 -8.06 -2.85 0.83
C TYR A 298 -8.61 -3.30 2.18
N HIS A 299 -7.74 -3.80 3.07
CA HIS A 299 -8.15 -4.22 4.40
C HIS A 299 -8.74 -3.05 5.21
N LEU A 300 -8.12 -1.88 5.15
CA LEU A 300 -8.61 -0.67 5.78
C LEU A 300 -10.02 -0.31 5.30
N LEU A 301 -10.23 -0.29 3.98
CA LEU A 301 -11.52 0.03 3.39
C LEU A 301 -12.57 -1.04 3.66
N ALA A 302 -12.22 -2.33 3.62
CA ALA A 302 -13.14 -3.43 3.84
C ALA A 302 -13.62 -3.51 5.30
N ASN A 303 -12.71 -3.37 6.26
CA ASN A 303 -12.96 -3.66 7.67
C ASN A 303 -13.13 -2.42 8.55
N GLY A 304 -12.71 -1.24 8.09
CA GLY A 304 -12.95 0.03 8.78
C GLY A 304 -14.42 0.42 8.82
N SER A 305 -14.80 1.32 9.75
CA SER A 305 -16.12 1.94 9.73
C SER A 305 -16.34 2.78 8.46
N PRO A 306 -17.57 3.17 8.11
CA PRO A 306 -17.81 4.10 7.01
C PRO A 306 -16.98 5.39 7.12
N ALA A 307 -16.89 5.96 8.32
CA ALA A 307 -16.10 7.16 8.60
C ALA A 307 -14.61 6.91 8.43
N GLU A 308 -14.08 5.75 8.87
CA GLU A 308 -12.68 5.37 8.68
C GLU A 308 -12.34 5.21 7.19
N ALA A 309 -13.22 4.60 6.41
CA ALA A 309 -13.04 4.45 4.98
C ALA A 309 -13.10 5.80 4.23
N LEU A 310 -14.01 6.70 4.61
CA LEU A 310 -14.08 8.07 4.08
C LEU A 310 -12.83 8.88 4.44
N GLY A 311 -12.34 8.78 5.67
CA GLY A 311 -11.11 9.44 6.08
C GLY A 311 -9.89 8.96 5.29
N ALA A 312 -9.83 7.67 4.96
CA ALA A 312 -8.74 7.10 4.18
C ALA A 312 -8.76 7.57 2.72
N ILE A 313 -9.93 7.55 2.07
CA ILE A 313 -10.03 7.88 0.65
C ILE A 313 -10.11 9.39 0.43
N GLY A 314 -10.91 10.12 1.21
CA GLY A 314 -11.07 11.57 1.05
C GLY A 314 -9.87 12.34 1.58
N LEU A 315 -9.62 12.26 2.88
CA LEU A 315 -8.59 13.07 3.55
C LEU A 315 -7.17 12.54 3.31
N GLY A 316 -7.01 11.22 3.28
CA GLY A 316 -5.69 10.56 3.15
C GLY A 316 -5.26 10.25 1.73
N THR A 317 -6.15 10.42 0.74
CA THR A 317 -5.83 10.15 -0.67
C THR A 317 -6.19 11.34 -1.55
N GLU A 318 -7.45 11.66 -1.79
CA GLU A 318 -7.86 12.74 -2.71
C GLU A 318 -7.36 14.12 -2.29
N ASN A 319 -7.53 14.47 -1.02
CA ASN A 319 -7.07 15.75 -0.48
C ASN A 319 -5.57 16.05 -0.70
N VAL A 320 -4.76 15.04 -0.91
CA VAL A 320 -3.29 15.19 -0.98
C VAL A 320 -2.72 15.01 -2.38
N VAL A 321 -3.55 14.64 -3.37
CA VAL A 321 -3.13 14.29 -4.73
C VAL A 321 -2.38 15.45 -5.39
N ASN A 322 -2.93 16.65 -5.39
CA ASN A 322 -2.31 17.83 -5.99
C ASN A 322 -0.89 18.08 -5.43
N ASN A 323 -0.75 18.04 -4.11
CA ASN A 323 0.54 18.25 -3.43
C ASN A 323 1.58 17.16 -3.75
N ILE A 324 1.13 15.94 -4.08
CA ILE A 324 2.00 14.81 -4.44
C ILE A 324 2.34 14.86 -5.93
N TYR A 325 1.38 15.17 -6.79
CA TYR A 325 1.59 15.13 -8.24
C TYR A 325 2.33 16.37 -8.77
N THR A 326 2.16 17.53 -8.17
CA THR A 326 2.92 18.74 -8.55
C THR A 326 4.45 18.52 -8.53
N PRO A 327 5.08 17.93 -7.50
CA PRO A 327 6.51 17.59 -7.56
C PRO A 327 6.85 16.58 -8.65
N LEU A 328 5.98 15.60 -8.91
CA LEU A 328 6.18 14.59 -9.97
C LEU A 328 6.13 15.23 -11.36
N ILE A 329 5.16 16.12 -11.62
CA ILE A 329 5.09 16.88 -12.87
C ILE A 329 6.40 17.66 -13.08
N ARG A 330 6.89 18.37 -12.06
CA ARG A 330 8.18 19.09 -12.15
C ARG A 330 9.36 18.17 -12.46
N ALA A 331 9.37 16.97 -11.90
CA ALA A 331 10.40 15.98 -12.19
C ALA A 331 10.33 15.49 -13.65
N ILE A 332 9.12 15.25 -14.16
CA ILE A 332 8.86 14.83 -15.54
C ILE A 332 9.27 15.95 -16.52
N GLU A 333 8.86 17.20 -16.25
CA GLU A 333 9.25 18.36 -17.05
C GLU A 333 10.77 18.59 -17.07
N ARG A 334 11.44 18.37 -15.92
CA ARG A 334 12.90 18.45 -15.82
C ARG A 334 13.59 17.39 -16.67
N LEU A 335 13.02 16.20 -16.81
CA LEU A 335 13.52 15.17 -17.70
C LEU A 335 13.50 15.62 -19.16
N GLY A 336 12.48 16.40 -19.56
CA GLY A 336 12.40 17.10 -20.85
C GLY A 336 12.27 16.18 -22.07
N THR A 337 11.84 14.94 -21.89
CA THR A 337 11.74 13.92 -22.94
C THR A 337 10.30 13.56 -23.30
N LEU A 338 9.31 14.04 -22.53
CA LEU A 338 7.90 13.74 -22.70
C LEU A 338 7.11 14.99 -23.15
N ASP A 339 6.14 14.77 -24.04
CA ASP A 339 5.14 15.75 -24.39
C ASP A 339 4.03 15.79 -23.32
N ARG A 340 3.37 16.94 -23.16
CA ARG A 340 2.34 17.16 -22.15
C ARG A 340 1.21 16.12 -22.18
N GLN A 341 0.76 15.72 -23.37
CA GLN A 341 -0.24 14.66 -23.55
C GLN A 341 0.19 13.33 -22.93
N GLN A 342 1.49 13.03 -22.86
CA GLN A 342 2.02 11.75 -22.37
C GLN A 342 1.96 11.64 -20.85
N TYR A 343 1.94 12.76 -20.12
CA TYR A 343 1.83 12.78 -18.65
C TYR A 343 0.58 13.50 -18.14
N VAL A 344 -0.40 13.70 -19.02
CA VAL A 344 -1.67 14.39 -18.71
C VAL A 344 -2.44 13.76 -17.54
N PHE A 345 -2.20 12.48 -17.24
CA PHE A 345 -2.75 11.80 -16.06
C PHE A 345 -2.53 12.63 -14.78
N PHE A 346 -1.32 13.12 -14.57
CA PHE A 346 -0.99 13.88 -13.36
C PHE A 346 -1.64 15.28 -13.36
N GLU A 347 -1.64 15.94 -14.51
CA GLU A 347 -2.24 17.27 -14.64
C GLU A 347 -3.76 17.21 -14.49
N LEU A 348 -4.42 16.21 -15.07
CA LEU A 348 -5.85 16.00 -14.92
C LEU A 348 -6.25 15.93 -13.44
N HIS A 349 -5.54 15.12 -12.65
CA HIS A 349 -5.80 14.99 -11.22
C HIS A 349 -5.42 16.25 -10.39
N CYS A 350 -4.59 17.14 -10.91
CA CYS A 350 -4.32 18.40 -10.23
C CYS A 350 -5.40 19.47 -10.49
N GLU A 351 -6.09 19.41 -11.63
CA GLU A 351 -7.01 20.46 -12.08
C GLU A 351 -8.49 20.11 -11.87
N VAL A 352 -8.85 18.81 -11.88
CA VAL A 352 -10.24 18.33 -11.75
C VAL A 352 -10.54 17.83 -10.34
N ASP A 353 -9.55 17.38 -9.58
CA ASP A 353 -9.74 16.75 -8.24
C ASP A 353 -10.27 17.70 -7.15
N ASP A 354 -10.32 19.00 -7.37
CA ASP A 354 -10.89 19.93 -6.39
C ASP A 354 -12.38 19.61 -6.15
N ASP A 355 -13.14 19.22 -7.16
CA ASP A 355 -14.55 18.85 -7.06
C ASP A 355 -14.73 17.49 -6.35
N HIS A 356 -13.88 16.50 -6.64
CA HIS A 356 -13.88 15.19 -5.95
C HIS A 356 -13.56 15.32 -4.48
N HIS A 357 -12.56 16.12 -4.15
CA HIS A 357 -12.19 16.42 -2.78
C HIS A 357 -13.33 17.11 -2.02
N GLU A 358 -13.96 18.13 -2.61
CA GLU A 358 -15.08 18.84 -1.99
C GLU A 358 -16.29 17.91 -1.77
N ALA A 359 -16.59 17.04 -2.74
CA ALA A 359 -17.64 16.04 -2.63
C ALA A 359 -17.41 15.09 -1.44
N LEU A 360 -16.19 14.57 -1.30
CA LEU A 360 -15.81 13.70 -0.19
C LEU A 360 -15.81 14.42 1.15
N LEU A 361 -15.37 15.69 1.22
CA LEU A 361 -15.44 16.51 2.42
C LEU A 361 -16.88 16.78 2.85
N ASN A 362 -17.79 17.05 1.91
CA ASN A 362 -19.20 17.26 2.20
C ASN A 362 -19.83 15.99 2.78
N ILE A 363 -19.52 14.82 2.25
CA ILE A 363 -19.95 13.55 2.82
C ILE A 363 -19.35 13.38 4.23
N ALA A 364 -18.04 13.60 4.39
CA ALA A 364 -17.37 13.47 5.68
C ALA A 364 -17.94 14.43 6.73
N HIS A 365 -18.41 15.61 6.32
CA HIS A 365 -19.06 16.58 7.22
C HIS A 365 -20.28 15.99 7.93
N ASP A 366 -21.11 15.25 7.21
CA ASP A 366 -22.31 14.63 7.80
C ASP A 366 -21.99 13.54 8.84
N PHE A 367 -20.75 13.03 8.83
CA PHE A 367 -20.27 12.09 9.85
C PHE A 367 -19.72 12.80 11.10
N THR A 368 -19.47 14.10 11.07
CA THR A 368 -18.81 14.82 12.18
C THR A 368 -19.71 15.09 13.39
N ASP A 369 -21.02 14.88 13.30
CA ASP A 369 -21.94 15.02 14.43
C ASP A 369 -21.73 13.92 15.50
N ASN A 370 -21.10 12.82 15.13
CA ASN A 370 -20.77 11.72 16.04
C ASN A 370 -19.29 11.76 16.44
N PRO A 371 -18.96 11.87 17.76
CA PRO A 371 -17.57 11.91 18.22
C PRO A 371 -16.73 10.69 17.78
N GLN A 372 -17.33 9.50 17.73
CA GLN A 372 -16.63 8.31 17.27
C GLN A 372 -16.27 8.39 15.78
N ASN A 373 -17.19 8.91 14.97
CA ASN A 373 -16.92 9.12 13.53
C ASN A 373 -15.80 10.14 13.30
N ARG A 374 -15.68 11.19 14.13
CA ARG A 374 -14.54 12.12 14.08
C ARG A 374 -13.22 11.40 14.29
N LEU A 375 -13.14 10.55 15.30
CA LEU A 375 -11.95 9.73 15.57
C LEU A 375 -11.66 8.77 14.39
N ASP A 376 -12.69 8.15 13.85
CA ASP A 376 -12.58 7.19 12.75
C ASP A 376 -12.13 7.88 11.44
N LEU A 377 -12.68 9.08 11.12
CA LEU A 377 -12.21 9.89 9.98
C LEU A 377 -10.69 10.15 10.06
N ARG A 378 -10.22 10.67 11.20
CA ARG A 378 -8.82 10.94 11.44
C ARG A 378 -7.97 9.67 11.38
N LYS A 379 -8.45 8.58 11.97
CA LYS A 379 -7.78 7.29 11.98
C LYS A 379 -7.60 6.73 10.56
N GLY A 380 -8.65 6.80 9.73
CA GLY A 380 -8.58 6.39 8.33
C GLY A 380 -7.57 7.20 7.53
N MET A 381 -7.62 8.53 7.65
CA MET A 381 -6.67 9.46 7.06
C MET A 381 -5.21 9.10 7.43
N LEU A 382 -4.93 8.98 8.72
CA LEU A 382 -3.55 8.71 9.19
C LEU A 382 -3.04 7.32 8.76
N LYS A 383 -3.91 6.32 8.66
CA LYS A 383 -3.53 5.01 8.14
C LYS A 383 -3.17 5.07 6.65
N ALA A 384 -3.98 5.75 5.84
CA ALA A 384 -3.71 5.91 4.40
C ALA A 384 -2.40 6.67 4.17
N LEU A 385 -2.20 7.79 4.88
CA LEU A 385 -0.96 8.57 4.82
C LEU A 385 0.25 7.79 5.33
N GLY A 386 0.12 7.03 6.40
CA GLY A 386 1.18 6.19 6.94
C GLY A 386 1.65 5.11 5.94
N LEU A 387 0.71 4.43 5.28
CA LEU A 387 1.03 3.47 4.22
C LEU A 387 1.80 4.14 3.06
N ARG A 388 1.42 5.36 2.69
CA ARG A 388 2.09 6.13 1.65
C ARG A 388 3.50 6.55 2.04
N VAL A 389 3.76 6.92 3.30
CA VAL A 389 5.13 7.20 3.79
C VAL A 389 6.04 5.99 3.58
N ILE A 390 5.55 4.80 3.95
CA ILE A 390 6.32 3.56 3.81
C ILE A 390 6.71 3.32 2.34
N PHE A 391 5.76 3.51 1.44
CA PHE A 391 6.01 3.38 0.01
C PHE A 391 7.03 4.43 -0.48
N TRP A 392 6.90 5.70 -0.06
CA TRP A 392 7.86 6.74 -0.43
C TRP A 392 9.27 6.52 0.11
N GLU A 393 9.43 6.06 1.36
CA GLU A 393 10.73 5.71 1.93
C GLU A 393 11.42 4.63 1.08
N TRP A 394 10.68 3.59 0.73
CA TRP A 394 11.17 2.52 -0.11
C TRP A 394 11.56 3.02 -1.52
N MET A 395 10.72 3.81 -2.17
CA MET A 395 11.03 4.42 -3.47
C MET A 395 12.24 5.36 -3.40
N HIS A 396 12.37 6.12 -2.32
CA HIS A 396 13.49 7.02 -2.10
C HIS A 396 14.81 6.29 -1.98
N GLU A 397 14.82 5.19 -1.25
CA GLU A 397 16.00 4.35 -1.11
C GLU A 397 16.42 3.75 -2.47
N ARG A 398 15.47 3.29 -3.27
CA ARG A 398 15.70 2.81 -4.64
C ARG A 398 16.24 3.92 -5.55
N ALA A 399 15.62 5.10 -5.54
CA ALA A 399 16.06 6.24 -6.33
C ALA A 399 17.48 6.69 -5.99
N ARG A 400 17.88 6.65 -4.71
CA ARG A 400 19.25 6.97 -4.26
C ARG A 400 20.28 5.96 -4.72
N ARG A 401 19.91 4.71 -4.94
CA ARG A 401 20.80 3.67 -5.50
C ARG A 401 20.96 3.78 -7.03
N GLY A 402 20.05 4.46 -7.71
CA GLY A 402 20.14 4.74 -9.15
C GLY A 402 20.18 3.50 -10.04
N GLY A 403 19.47 2.43 -9.68
CA GLY A 403 19.44 1.19 -10.47
C GLY A 403 20.71 0.34 -10.40
N VAL A 404 21.66 0.67 -9.57
CA VAL A 404 22.82 -0.18 -9.27
C VAL A 404 22.34 -1.24 -8.28
N ASP A 405 22.24 -2.50 -8.72
CA ASP A 405 21.74 -3.67 -7.97
C ASP A 405 20.19 -3.83 -7.89
N SER A 406 19.49 -3.72 -9.01
CA SER A 406 18.10 -4.24 -9.12
C SER A 406 18.10 -5.60 -9.81
#